data_09a1a07a880b97eb1438e1cfda061637
#
_entry.id   09a1a07a880b97eb1438e1cfda061637
#
_cell.length_a   1.000
_cell.length_b   1.000
_cell.length_c   1.000
_cell.angle_alpha   90.00
_cell.angle_beta   90.00
_cell.angle_gamma   90.00
#
_symmetry.space_group_name_H-M   'P 1'
#
loop_
_entity.id
_entity.type
_entity.pdbx_description
1 polymer ?
#
loop_
_entity_poly.entity_id
_entity_poly.type
_entity_poly.pdbx_seq_one_letter_code
_entity_poly.pdbx_strand_id
1 'polypeptide(L)'
;MIEPTRKTLSLSDGDVSYLHWSSDGPLLHFTHATGFNAETYRGLLTPLQGRFHVTAADMRGHGFTTLDASPGPLADWTMFGRDLERILARLEKGAAVLAGHSMGAITSLMVAASHPDKVRALVLVEPVLVPRFVRLKARVARFLGREPLQESNLAQLAAKRRSTFASFEAALTAYRGRGAFKTWPEETIADYLRGGLIPTGNGTEMRLACAPAWESSVFQHAPPGIARLAKKVRCPLTLIYASGGTAREEDVQVVARGHGSARLVKVPDATHFLPMERPDVVRAEIERICVQDMEEKRRSSR
;
A
#
# COMPACT_ATOMS: atom_id res chain seq x y z
N MET A 1 17.09 13.25 -12.51
CA MET A 1 16.03 13.08 -11.50
C MET A 1 16.69 13.13 -10.12
N ILE A 2 16.08 13.82 -9.16
CA ILE A 2 16.64 13.94 -7.81
C ILE A 2 16.25 12.66 -7.04
N GLU A 3 17.24 12.04 -6.40
CA GLU A 3 17.03 10.90 -5.55
C GLU A 3 16.21 11.28 -4.29
N PRO A 4 15.36 10.40 -3.76
CA PRO A 4 14.65 10.67 -2.53
C PRO A 4 15.59 10.76 -1.34
N THR A 5 15.23 11.55 -0.36
CA THR A 5 15.87 11.51 0.94
C THR A 5 15.04 10.66 1.90
N ARG A 6 15.70 9.76 2.63
CA ARG A 6 15.03 9.04 3.73
C ARG A 6 14.97 9.94 4.95
N LYS A 7 13.78 10.07 5.52
CA LYS A 7 13.49 10.87 6.70
C LYS A 7 12.78 10.06 7.76
N THR A 8 12.74 10.61 8.96
CA THR A 8 12.07 10.00 10.11
C THR A 8 11.03 10.97 10.67
N LEU A 9 9.87 10.43 11.02
CA LEU A 9 8.77 11.10 11.71
C LEU A 9 8.59 10.45 13.09
N SER A 10 8.83 11.19 14.18
CA SER A 10 8.60 10.66 15.52
C SER A 10 7.12 10.76 15.89
N LEU A 11 6.57 9.63 16.30
CA LEU A 11 5.24 9.47 16.88
C LEU A 11 5.38 9.07 18.35
N SER A 12 4.28 9.03 19.09
CA SER A 12 4.30 8.76 20.54
C SER A 12 4.73 7.32 20.90
N ASP A 13 4.66 6.40 19.97
CA ASP A 13 4.91 4.95 20.12
C ASP A 13 6.02 4.41 19.22
N GLY A 14 6.87 5.30 18.65
CA GLY A 14 8.00 4.96 17.82
C GLY A 14 8.16 5.88 16.62
N ASP A 15 9.10 5.55 15.76
CA ASP A 15 9.45 6.35 14.61
C ASP A 15 8.93 5.73 13.31
N VAL A 16 8.46 6.56 12.40
CA VAL A 16 8.08 6.18 11.03
C VAL A 16 9.16 6.63 10.07
N SER A 17 9.75 5.70 9.37
CA SER A 17 10.68 5.96 8.27
C SER A 17 9.91 6.23 6.98
N TYR A 18 10.33 7.22 6.20
CA TYR A 18 9.69 7.52 4.91
C TYR A 18 10.66 8.10 3.88
N LEU A 19 10.36 7.87 2.61
CA LEU A 19 11.02 8.52 1.49
C LEU A 19 10.33 9.83 1.17
N HIS A 20 11.12 10.82 0.77
CA HIS A 20 10.69 12.18 0.52
C HIS A 20 11.36 12.76 -0.73
N TRP A 21 10.54 13.19 -1.69
CA TRP A 21 10.92 13.96 -2.87
C TRP A 21 10.33 15.36 -2.71
N SER A 22 11.18 16.32 -2.42
CA SER A 22 10.77 17.71 -2.16
C SER A 22 10.34 18.43 -3.42
N SER A 23 9.18 19.10 -3.39
CA SER A 23 8.75 20.08 -4.38
C SER A 23 7.66 21.00 -3.79
N ASP A 24 7.30 22.06 -4.51
CA ASP A 24 6.21 22.97 -4.14
C ASP A 24 4.82 22.45 -4.57
N GLY A 25 4.77 21.30 -5.23
CA GLY A 25 3.52 20.68 -5.66
C GLY A 25 2.64 20.18 -4.49
N PRO A 26 1.40 19.77 -4.80
CA PRO A 26 0.51 19.18 -3.80
C PRO A 26 1.11 17.90 -3.23
N LEU A 27 0.79 17.60 -1.96
CA LEU A 27 1.22 16.36 -1.32
C LEU A 27 0.62 15.16 -2.04
N LEU A 28 1.50 14.23 -2.47
CA LEU A 28 1.18 12.87 -2.86
C LEU A 28 1.77 11.92 -1.83
N HIS A 29 0.95 11.16 -1.15
CA HIS A 29 1.43 10.09 -0.28
C HIS A 29 1.10 8.73 -0.88
N PHE A 30 2.13 7.87 -1.00
CA PHE A 30 1.97 6.49 -1.49
C PHE A 30 2.15 5.48 -0.36
N THR A 31 1.18 4.58 -0.21
CA THR A 31 1.20 3.54 0.82
C THR A 31 1.46 2.16 0.17
N HIS A 32 2.47 1.45 0.66
CA HIS A 32 2.94 0.18 0.10
C HIS A 32 2.05 -1.02 0.45
N ALA A 33 2.27 -2.16 -0.23
CA ALA A 33 1.61 -3.44 0.04
C ALA A 33 2.22 -4.17 1.26
N THR A 34 1.49 -5.15 1.82
CA THR A 34 2.00 -6.06 2.86
C THR A 34 3.29 -6.74 2.41
N GLY A 35 4.28 -6.79 3.29
CA GLY A 35 5.59 -7.40 3.02
C GLY A 35 6.53 -6.55 2.17
N PHE A 36 6.10 -5.35 1.72
CA PHE A 36 6.90 -4.41 0.95
C PHE A 36 7.35 -3.23 1.81
N ASN A 37 7.91 -2.20 1.19
CA ASN A 37 8.41 -0.99 1.84
C ASN A 37 8.39 0.18 0.83
N ALA A 38 8.68 1.38 1.28
CA ALA A 38 8.67 2.59 0.47
C ALA A 38 9.66 2.53 -0.71
N GLU A 39 10.87 1.96 -0.51
CA GLU A 39 11.89 1.84 -1.56
C GLU A 39 11.40 1.03 -2.76
N THR A 40 10.57 0.01 -2.54
CA THR A 40 10.01 -0.83 -3.61
C THR A 40 9.33 -0.03 -4.70
N TYR A 41 8.83 1.16 -4.37
CA TYR A 41 8.09 2.03 -5.28
C TYR A 41 8.93 3.22 -5.79
N ARG A 42 10.25 3.23 -5.55
CA ARG A 42 11.14 4.31 -5.99
C ARG A 42 11.01 4.58 -7.49
N GLY A 43 11.11 3.55 -8.33
CA GLY A 43 11.00 3.67 -9.79
C GLY A 43 9.63 4.20 -10.26
N LEU A 44 8.55 3.90 -9.51
CA LEU A 44 7.23 4.47 -9.75
C LEU A 44 7.16 5.94 -9.36
N LEU A 45 7.71 6.33 -8.21
CA LEU A 45 7.45 7.62 -7.56
C LEU A 45 8.41 8.72 -7.98
N THR A 46 9.68 8.38 -8.25
CA THR A 46 10.70 9.37 -8.63
C THR A 46 10.29 10.27 -9.81
N PRO A 47 9.67 9.76 -10.90
CA PRO A 47 9.24 10.62 -12.01
C PRO A 47 8.12 11.62 -11.67
N LEU A 48 7.41 11.43 -10.55
CA LEU A 48 6.33 12.32 -10.11
C LEU A 48 6.84 13.56 -9.35
N GLN A 49 8.13 13.59 -8.95
CA GLN A 49 8.75 14.79 -8.40
C GLN A 49 8.68 15.94 -9.42
N GLY A 50 8.58 17.16 -8.97
CA GLY A 50 8.37 18.32 -9.83
C GLY A 50 6.90 18.67 -10.07
N ARG A 51 6.00 17.68 -10.06
CA ARG A 51 4.56 17.92 -10.02
C ARG A 51 3.95 17.79 -8.64
N PHE A 52 4.52 16.89 -7.82
CA PHE A 52 4.04 16.58 -6.48
C PHE A 52 5.17 16.68 -5.46
N HIS A 53 4.82 17.10 -4.26
CA HIS A 53 5.58 16.81 -3.08
C HIS A 53 5.31 15.36 -2.71
N VAL A 54 6.23 14.46 -3.06
CA VAL A 54 5.98 13.01 -2.93
C VAL A 54 6.53 12.49 -1.62
N THR A 55 5.74 11.65 -0.95
CA THR A 55 6.16 10.90 0.23
C THR A 55 5.71 9.45 0.14
N ALA A 56 6.49 8.53 0.68
CA ALA A 56 6.11 7.12 0.84
C ALA A 56 6.66 6.63 2.18
N ALA A 57 5.78 6.20 3.08
CA ALA A 57 6.19 5.72 4.40
C ALA A 57 6.34 4.21 4.43
N ASP A 58 7.30 3.73 5.23
CA ASP A 58 7.33 2.34 5.66
C ASP A 58 6.25 2.17 6.74
N MET A 59 5.23 1.38 6.47
CA MET A 59 4.13 1.15 7.41
C MET A 59 4.61 0.28 8.58
N ARG A 60 3.89 0.30 9.69
CA ARG A 60 4.14 -0.50 10.90
C ARG A 60 4.56 -1.93 10.55
N GLY A 61 5.69 -2.39 11.11
CA GLY A 61 6.26 -3.72 10.89
C GLY A 61 6.95 -3.91 9.55
N HIS A 62 7.22 -2.83 8.81
CA HIS A 62 7.90 -2.86 7.52
C HIS A 62 9.05 -1.84 7.47
N GLY A 63 10.02 -2.09 6.58
CA GLY A 63 11.13 -1.19 6.32
C GLY A 63 11.90 -0.80 7.59
N PHE A 64 12.14 0.49 7.75
CA PHE A 64 12.90 1.02 8.89
C PHE A 64 11.98 1.67 9.96
N THR A 65 10.69 1.49 9.88
CA THR A 65 9.73 1.96 10.89
C THR A 65 9.83 1.13 12.16
N THR A 66 9.87 1.80 13.32
CA THR A 66 10.04 1.18 14.63
C THR A 66 8.76 1.12 15.47
N LEU A 67 7.60 1.46 14.89
CA LEU A 67 6.31 1.26 15.55
C LEU A 67 6.13 -0.22 15.93
N ASP A 68 5.64 -0.48 17.13
CA ASP A 68 5.46 -1.85 17.62
C ASP A 68 4.60 -2.69 16.64
N ALA A 69 5.20 -3.76 16.19
CA ALA A 69 4.65 -4.74 15.26
C ALA A 69 4.74 -6.16 15.84
N SER A 70 4.52 -6.28 17.13
CA SER A 70 4.46 -7.59 17.78
C SER A 70 3.36 -8.43 17.13
N PRO A 71 3.66 -9.66 16.70
CA PRO A 71 2.67 -10.55 16.13
C PRO A 71 1.72 -11.02 17.24
N GLY A 72 0.71 -10.25 17.47
CA GLY A 72 -0.45 -10.56 18.31
C GLY A 72 -1.70 -10.67 17.44
N PRO A 73 -2.86 -10.97 17.99
CA PRO A 73 -4.10 -10.93 17.23
C PRO A 73 -4.34 -9.49 16.74
N LEU A 74 -3.96 -9.23 15.50
CA LEU A 74 -4.41 -8.04 14.77
C LEU A 74 -5.94 -8.14 14.71
N ALA A 75 -6.64 -7.27 15.42
CA ALA A 75 -8.10 -7.24 15.39
C ALA A 75 -8.62 -6.93 13.97
N ASP A 76 -7.93 -6.03 13.26
CA ASP A 76 -8.16 -5.68 11.86
C ASP A 76 -7.07 -4.70 11.32
N TRP A 77 -7.20 -4.24 10.08
CA TRP A 77 -6.28 -3.29 9.45
C TRP A 77 -6.51 -1.82 9.85
N THR A 78 -7.41 -1.51 10.79
CA THR A 78 -7.69 -0.12 11.20
C THR A 78 -6.47 0.56 11.82
N MET A 79 -5.54 -0.22 12.37
CA MET A 79 -4.26 0.30 12.88
C MET A 79 -3.44 0.99 11.78
N PHE A 80 -3.38 0.43 10.56
CA PHE A 80 -2.67 1.05 9.44
C PHE A 80 -3.35 2.35 9.01
N GLY A 81 -4.69 2.41 9.05
CA GLY A 81 -5.44 3.64 8.82
C GLY A 81 -5.07 4.74 9.82
N ARG A 82 -5.06 4.41 11.12
CA ARG A 82 -4.65 5.34 12.19
C ARG A 82 -3.20 5.78 12.05
N ASP A 83 -2.29 4.87 11.68
CA ASP A 83 -0.89 5.25 11.45
C ASP A 83 -0.77 6.23 10.27
N LEU A 84 -1.46 5.97 9.16
CA LEU A 84 -1.46 6.89 8.02
C LEU A 84 -2.07 8.26 8.38
N GLU A 85 -3.14 8.32 9.16
CA GLU A 85 -3.71 9.57 9.67
C GLU A 85 -2.68 10.38 10.47
N ARG A 86 -1.93 9.72 11.35
CA ARG A 86 -0.87 10.33 12.17
C ARG A 86 0.29 10.82 11.31
N ILE A 87 0.69 10.06 10.30
CA ILE A 87 1.73 10.43 9.33
C ILE A 87 1.30 11.70 8.58
N LEU A 88 0.09 11.70 8.00
CA LEU A 88 -0.42 12.86 7.26
C LEU A 88 -0.54 14.10 8.11
N ALA A 89 -0.96 13.97 9.38
CA ALA A 89 -1.03 15.07 10.32
C ALA A 89 0.35 15.70 10.61
N ARG A 90 1.41 14.91 10.59
CA ARG A 90 2.79 15.40 10.80
C ARG A 90 3.44 15.97 9.54
N LEU A 91 2.97 15.59 8.35
CA LEU A 91 3.48 16.15 7.10
C LEU A 91 2.97 17.57 6.82
N GLU A 92 1.88 17.99 7.45
CA GLU A 92 1.33 19.37 7.49
C GLU A 92 1.20 20.08 6.12
N LYS A 93 0.93 19.32 5.04
CA LYS A 93 0.84 19.83 3.66
C LYS A 93 -0.59 20.02 3.14
N GLY A 94 -1.57 20.08 4.05
CA GLY A 94 -2.99 20.19 3.68
C GLY A 94 -3.58 18.89 3.12
N ALA A 95 -4.64 19.00 2.33
CA ALA A 95 -5.29 17.83 1.74
C ALA A 95 -4.39 17.15 0.70
N ALA A 96 -4.19 15.84 0.86
CA ALA A 96 -3.27 15.03 0.07
C ALA A 96 -3.95 14.29 -1.09
N VAL A 97 -3.22 14.03 -2.16
CA VAL A 97 -3.51 12.92 -3.07
C VAL A 97 -3.00 11.65 -2.40
N LEU A 98 -3.87 10.69 -2.14
CA LEU A 98 -3.48 9.40 -1.62
C LEU A 98 -3.47 8.36 -2.74
N ALA A 99 -2.38 7.61 -2.81
CA ALA A 99 -2.27 6.45 -3.67
C ALA A 99 -1.77 5.27 -2.85
N GLY A 100 -2.14 4.05 -3.22
CA GLY A 100 -1.65 2.89 -2.51
C GLY A 100 -1.86 1.59 -3.28
N HIS A 101 -1.05 0.60 -2.93
CA HIS A 101 -1.07 -0.73 -3.51
C HIS A 101 -1.54 -1.76 -2.49
N SER A 102 -2.44 -2.65 -2.90
CA SER A 102 -2.87 -3.81 -2.09
C SER A 102 -3.41 -3.38 -0.71
N MET A 103 -2.72 -3.73 0.38
CA MET A 103 -2.99 -3.24 1.74
C MET A 103 -2.98 -1.71 1.80
N GLY A 104 -1.98 -1.08 1.18
CA GLY A 104 -1.85 0.37 1.15
C GLY A 104 -3.02 1.07 0.44
N ALA A 105 -3.61 0.43 -0.56
CA ALA A 105 -4.83 0.93 -1.21
C ALA A 105 -6.00 0.97 -0.21
N ILE A 106 -6.17 -0.08 0.59
CA ILE A 106 -7.23 -0.14 1.60
C ILE A 106 -6.97 0.83 2.75
N THR A 107 -5.72 0.96 3.17
CA THR A 107 -5.29 1.94 4.18
C THR A 107 -5.65 3.36 3.74
N SER A 108 -5.31 3.73 2.49
CA SER A 108 -5.65 5.03 1.90
C SER A 108 -7.17 5.23 1.78
N LEU A 109 -7.92 4.18 1.42
CA LEU A 109 -9.39 4.23 1.37
C LEU A 109 -10.00 4.46 2.76
N MET A 110 -9.45 3.84 3.81
CA MET A 110 -9.94 4.05 5.19
C MET A 110 -9.77 5.51 5.60
N VAL A 111 -8.61 6.12 5.34
CA VAL A 111 -8.36 7.53 5.66
C VAL A 111 -9.29 8.44 4.86
N ALA A 112 -9.45 8.22 3.55
CA ALA A 112 -10.35 9.01 2.72
C ALA A 112 -11.82 8.93 3.18
N ALA A 113 -12.25 7.78 3.71
CA ALA A 113 -13.60 7.58 4.22
C ALA A 113 -13.81 8.20 5.61
N SER A 114 -12.77 8.31 6.45
CA SER A 114 -12.83 8.85 7.80
C SER A 114 -12.55 10.35 7.85
N HIS A 115 -11.69 10.84 6.95
CA HIS A 115 -11.23 12.24 6.88
C HIS A 115 -11.33 12.77 5.45
N PRO A 116 -12.54 12.93 4.90
CA PRO A 116 -12.74 13.36 3.52
C PRO A 116 -12.20 14.77 3.22
N ASP A 117 -12.04 15.61 4.22
CA ASP A 117 -11.43 16.95 4.16
C ASP A 117 -9.90 16.91 3.98
N LYS A 118 -9.25 15.82 4.38
CA LYS A 118 -7.80 15.63 4.28
C LYS A 118 -7.35 14.95 2.98
N VAL A 119 -8.29 14.49 2.16
CA VAL A 119 -7.99 13.75 0.94
C VAL A 119 -8.63 14.41 -0.26
N ARG A 120 -7.81 14.89 -1.19
CA ARG A 120 -8.27 15.58 -2.40
C ARG A 120 -8.48 14.66 -3.59
N ALA A 121 -7.81 13.51 -3.64
CA ALA A 121 -7.97 12.50 -4.66
C ALA A 121 -7.44 11.14 -4.17
N LEU A 122 -7.95 10.04 -4.69
CA LEU A 122 -7.62 8.70 -4.25
C LEU A 122 -7.36 7.75 -5.43
N VAL A 123 -6.20 7.11 -5.45
CA VAL A 123 -5.82 6.08 -6.45
C VAL A 123 -5.56 4.76 -5.76
N LEU A 124 -6.39 3.77 -6.01
CA LEU A 124 -6.29 2.42 -5.45
C LEU A 124 -5.74 1.46 -6.50
N VAL A 125 -4.54 0.93 -6.29
CA VAL A 125 -3.89 -0.02 -7.20
C VAL A 125 -4.00 -1.42 -6.63
N GLU A 126 -4.63 -2.33 -7.39
CA GLU A 126 -4.81 -3.74 -6.98
C GLU A 126 -5.32 -3.87 -5.53
N PRO A 127 -6.38 -3.17 -5.13
CA PRO A 127 -6.85 -3.19 -3.75
C PRO A 127 -7.25 -4.62 -3.31
N VAL A 128 -6.99 -4.96 -2.04
CA VAL A 128 -7.43 -6.25 -1.48
C VAL A 128 -8.94 -6.25 -1.30
N LEU A 129 -9.63 -6.95 -2.19
CA LEU A 129 -11.09 -7.06 -2.19
C LEU A 129 -11.52 -8.47 -1.74
N VAL A 130 -12.14 -8.56 -0.55
CA VAL A 130 -12.65 -9.85 -0.04
C VAL A 130 -14.03 -10.14 -0.64
N PRO A 131 -14.21 -11.25 -1.35
CA PRO A 131 -15.49 -11.63 -1.96
C PRO A 131 -16.65 -11.68 -0.96
N ARG A 132 -17.84 -11.29 -1.41
CA ARG A 132 -19.04 -11.23 -0.54
C ARG A 132 -19.34 -12.56 0.15
N PHE A 133 -19.17 -13.69 -0.55
CA PHE A 133 -19.42 -15.00 0.03
C PHE A 133 -18.44 -15.37 1.14
N VAL A 134 -17.17 -14.97 1.02
CA VAL A 134 -16.15 -15.17 2.06
C VAL A 134 -16.51 -14.36 3.30
N ARG A 135 -16.91 -13.09 3.11
CA ARG A 135 -17.37 -12.23 4.20
C ARG A 135 -18.63 -12.78 4.90
N LEU A 136 -19.56 -13.33 4.12
CA LEU A 136 -20.75 -13.94 4.68
C LEU A 136 -20.43 -15.19 5.50
N LYS A 137 -19.55 -16.07 4.97
CA LYS A 137 -19.07 -17.25 5.71
C LYS A 137 -18.38 -16.85 7.02
N ALA A 138 -17.47 -15.84 6.98
CA ALA A 138 -16.80 -15.33 8.17
C ALA A 138 -17.79 -14.75 9.20
N ARG A 139 -18.83 -14.04 8.76
CA ARG A 139 -19.90 -13.52 9.63
C ARG A 139 -20.70 -14.64 10.28
N VAL A 140 -21.09 -15.67 9.52
CA VAL A 140 -21.81 -16.84 10.05
C VAL A 140 -20.95 -17.62 11.04
N ALA A 141 -19.66 -17.85 10.73
CA ALA A 141 -18.74 -18.51 11.63
C ALA A 141 -18.64 -17.80 12.99
N ARG A 142 -18.45 -16.46 12.97
CA ARG A 142 -18.44 -15.64 14.20
C ARG A 142 -19.76 -15.74 14.98
N PHE A 143 -20.88 -15.69 14.29
CA PHE A 143 -22.19 -15.83 14.93
C PHE A 143 -22.34 -17.19 15.64
N LEU A 144 -21.74 -18.25 15.09
CA LEU A 144 -21.70 -19.59 15.67
C LEU A 144 -20.56 -19.79 16.70
N GLY A 145 -19.88 -18.71 17.13
CA GLY A 145 -18.76 -18.77 18.06
C GLY A 145 -17.52 -19.52 17.51
N ARG A 146 -17.44 -19.67 16.18
CA ARG A 146 -16.29 -20.29 15.50
C ARG A 146 -15.37 -19.21 14.98
N GLU A 147 -14.06 -19.34 15.23
CA GLU A 147 -13.06 -18.54 14.50
C GLU A 147 -13.26 -18.82 12.99
N PRO A 148 -13.34 -17.78 12.16
CA PRO A 148 -13.38 -17.98 10.72
C PRO A 148 -12.04 -18.60 10.30
N LEU A 149 -12.03 -19.90 10.02
CA LEU A 149 -10.89 -20.63 9.48
C LEU A 149 -10.59 -20.11 8.06
N GLN A 150 -9.99 -18.96 7.98
CA GLN A 150 -9.34 -18.52 6.76
C GLN A 150 -7.83 -18.64 6.97
N GLU A 151 -7.38 -19.90 6.93
CA GLU A 151 -5.96 -20.13 6.63
C GLU A 151 -5.71 -19.63 5.21
N SER A 152 -5.38 -18.35 5.11
CA SER A 152 -4.96 -17.76 3.86
C SER A 152 -3.70 -18.49 3.40
N ASN A 153 -3.71 -19.09 2.20
CA ASN A 153 -2.49 -19.64 1.60
C ASN A 153 -1.34 -18.62 1.63
N LEU A 154 -1.66 -17.32 1.47
CA LEU A 154 -0.68 -16.24 1.57
C LEU A 154 -0.08 -16.13 2.98
N ALA A 155 -0.89 -16.27 4.02
CA ALA A 155 -0.40 -16.24 5.41
C ALA A 155 0.55 -17.41 5.70
N GLN A 156 0.21 -18.61 5.23
CA GLN A 156 1.09 -19.80 5.38
C GLN A 156 2.39 -19.63 4.60
N LEU A 157 2.32 -19.11 3.37
CA LEU A 157 3.50 -18.83 2.56
C LEU A 157 4.38 -17.76 3.21
N ALA A 158 3.78 -16.69 3.74
CA ALA A 158 4.50 -15.64 4.46
C ALA A 158 5.21 -16.18 5.70
N ALA A 159 4.53 -17.00 6.51
CA ALA A 159 5.11 -17.61 7.71
C ALA A 159 6.34 -18.49 7.42
N LYS A 160 6.41 -19.09 6.21
CA LYS A 160 7.50 -19.96 5.78
C LYS A 160 8.62 -19.23 5.03
N ARG A 161 8.52 -17.91 4.87
CA ARG A 161 9.55 -17.14 4.16
C ARG A 161 10.90 -17.26 4.87
N ARG A 162 11.95 -17.43 4.09
CA ARG A 162 13.33 -17.30 4.58
C ARG A 162 13.53 -15.86 5.08
N SER A 163 13.93 -15.71 6.32
CA SER A 163 14.06 -14.40 6.98
C SER A 163 15.49 -13.86 7.04
N THR A 164 16.51 -14.70 6.82
CA THR A 164 17.92 -14.32 6.93
C THR A 164 18.71 -14.70 5.69
N PHE A 165 19.71 -13.89 5.34
CA PHE A 165 20.57 -14.04 4.18
C PHE A 165 21.99 -13.67 4.54
N ALA A 166 22.98 -14.38 3.97
CA ALA A 166 24.40 -14.15 4.25
C ALA A 166 24.87 -12.75 3.82
N SER A 167 24.22 -12.16 2.79
CA SER A 167 24.51 -10.81 2.31
C SER A 167 23.33 -10.26 1.49
N PHE A 168 23.40 -9.00 1.09
CA PHE A 168 22.48 -8.38 0.15
C PHE A 168 22.45 -9.12 -1.19
N GLU A 169 23.62 -9.48 -1.73
CA GLU A 169 23.78 -10.18 -3.01
C GLU A 169 23.18 -11.58 -2.95
N ALA A 170 23.34 -12.26 -1.81
CA ALA A 170 22.71 -13.57 -1.57
C ALA A 170 21.17 -13.47 -1.57
N ALA A 171 20.63 -12.40 -1.01
CA ALA A 171 19.20 -12.13 -1.06
C ALA A 171 18.73 -11.82 -2.50
N LEU A 172 19.43 -10.93 -3.21
CA LEU A 172 19.12 -10.57 -4.60
C LEU A 172 19.09 -11.81 -5.51
N THR A 173 20.09 -12.68 -5.38
CA THR A 173 20.16 -13.96 -6.12
C THR A 173 18.98 -14.88 -5.76
N ALA A 174 18.57 -14.90 -4.49
CA ALA A 174 17.48 -15.76 -4.04
C ALA A 174 16.10 -15.29 -4.54
N TYR A 175 15.91 -14.00 -4.78
CA TYR A 175 14.63 -13.42 -5.22
C TYR A 175 14.53 -13.32 -6.75
N ARG A 176 15.63 -13.11 -7.46
CA ARG A 176 15.65 -12.90 -8.92
C ARG A 176 14.90 -14.00 -9.67
N GLY A 177 13.88 -13.63 -10.45
CA GLY A 177 13.09 -14.51 -11.31
C GLY A 177 12.25 -15.56 -10.59
N ARG A 178 11.99 -15.42 -9.28
CA ARG A 178 11.25 -16.41 -8.48
C ARG A 178 10.00 -15.83 -7.82
N GLY A 179 8.96 -16.66 -7.76
CA GLY A 179 7.72 -16.33 -7.06
C GLY A 179 7.12 -15.00 -7.53
N ALA A 180 6.83 -14.11 -6.60
CA ALA A 180 6.30 -12.78 -6.84
C ALA A 180 7.22 -11.89 -7.68
N PHE A 181 8.53 -12.13 -7.66
CA PHE A 181 9.56 -11.33 -8.32
C PHE A 181 9.88 -11.79 -9.76
N LYS A 182 9.11 -12.75 -10.28
CA LYS A 182 9.36 -13.35 -11.60
C LYS A 182 9.24 -12.32 -12.75
N THR A 183 8.34 -11.36 -12.60
CA THR A 183 8.03 -10.35 -13.63
C THR A 183 8.68 -8.99 -13.35
N TRP A 184 9.39 -8.86 -12.21
CA TRP A 184 9.96 -7.57 -11.80
C TRP A 184 11.29 -7.28 -12.48
N PRO A 185 11.54 -6.01 -12.85
CA PRO A 185 12.88 -5.56 -13.20
C PRO A 185 13.85 -5.78 -12.03
N GLU A 186 15.10 -6.12 -12.35
CA GLU A 186 16.13 -6.37 -11.31
C GLU A 186 16.35 -5.17 -10.40
N GLU A 187 16.33 -3.96 -10.96
CA GLU A 187 16.45 -2.72 -10.19
C GLU A 187 15.33 -2.60 -9.14
N THR A 188 14.10 -2.96 -9.49
CA THR A 188 12.97 -2.96 -8.56
C THR A 188 13.14 -4.01 -7.44
N ILE A 189 13.73 -5.17 -7.75
CA ILE A 189 14.08 -6.18 -6.73
C ILE A 189 15.18 -5.63 -5.81
N ALA A 190 16.18 -4.96 -6.35
CA ALA A 190 17.23 -4.32 -5.55
C ALA A 190 16.66 -3.21 -4.65
N ASP A 191 15.73 -2.38 -5.14
CA ASP A 191 15.01 -1.37 -4.36
C ASP A 191 14.19 -2.02 -3.23
N TYR A 192 13.44 -3.08 -3.53
CA TYR A 192 12.71 -3.84 -2.51
C TYR A 192 13.62 -4.33 -1.38
N LEU A 193 14.79 -4.88 -1.74
CA LEU A 193 15.75 -5.39 -0.76
C LEU A 193 16.45 -4.27 0.02
N ARG A 194 16.73 -3.13 -0.64
CA ARG A 194 17.37 -1.95 -0.01
C ARG A 194 16.54 -1.39 1.13
N GLY A 195 15.21 -1.37 0.99
CA GLY A 195 14.29 -0.96 2.05
C GLY A 195 13.79 -2.13 2.92
N GLY A 196 13.99 -3.37 2.50
CA GLY A 196 13.42 -4.57 3.12
C GLY A 196 14.41 -5.44 3.88
N LEU A 197 15.70 -5.11 3.89
CA LEU A 197 16.73 -5.83 4.63
C LEU A 197 17.37 -4.95 5.69
N ILE A 198 17.60 -5.54 6.86
CA ILE A 198 18.27 -4.90 8.01
C ILE A 198 19.50 -5.74 8.37
N PRO A 199 20.68 -5.11 8.55
CA PRO A 199 21.88 -5.83 9.02
C PRO A 199 21.64 -6.51 10.38
N THR A 200 22.21 -7.69 10.56
CA THR A 200 22.23 -8.41 11.85
C THR A 200 23.67 -8.40 12.39
N GLY A 201 23.85 -7.86 13.60
CA GLY A 201 25.18 -7.78 14.22
C GLY A 201 26.18 -6.94 13.42
N ASN A 202 27.47 -7.30 13.48
CA ASN A 202 28.58 -6.59 12.86
C ASN A 202 29.04 -7.17 11.51
N GLY A 203 28.30 -8.10 10.96
CA GLY A 203 28.65 -8.82 9.72
C GLY A 203 27.87 -8.36 8.50
N THR A 204 28.02 -9.14 7.43
CA THR A 204 27.29 -8.98 6.16
C THR A 204 25.89 -9.59 6.18
N GLU A 205 25.56 -10.34 7.24
CA GLU A 205 24.29 -11.03 7.37
C GLU A 205 23.14 -10.03 7.45
N MET A 206 22.08 -10.33 6.73
CA MET A 206 20.88 -9.49 6.61
C MET A 206 19.64 -10.27 7.05
N ARG A 207 18.69 -9.60 7.69
CA ARG A 207 17.35 -10.14 7.95
C ARG A 207 16.26 -9.32 7.28
N LEU A 208 15.11 -9.94 7.02
CA LEU A 208 13.93 -9.20 6.57
C LEU A 208 13.49 -8.19 7.63
N ALA A 209 13.23 -6.97 7.20
CA ALA A 209 12.63 -5.91 8.02
C ALA A 209 11.20 -6.27 8.41
N CYS A 210 10.39 -6.75 7.44
CA CYS A 210 9.08 -7.32 7.73
C CYS A 210 9.25 -8.77 8.18
N ALA A 211 9.04 -9.03 9.47
CA ALA A 211 9.12 -10.37 10.03
C ALA A 211 8.05 -11.30 9.40
N PRO A 212 8.41 -12.56 9.02
CA PRO A 212 7.46 -13.51 8.44
C PRO A 212 6.20 -13.73 9.28
N ALA A 213 6.34 -13.74 10.61
CA ALA A 213 5.20 -13.88 11.52
C ALA A 213 4.26 -12.66 11.47
N TRP A 214 4.81 -11.45 11.37
CA TRP A 214 4.03 -10.23 11.20
C TRP A 214 3.30 -10.21 9.86
N GLU A 215 4.01 -10.47 8.76
CA GLU A 215 3.43 -10.53 7.41
C GLU A 215 2.30 -11.55 7.34
N SER A 216 2.51 -12.75 7.91
CA SER A 216 1.49 -13.79 8.03
C SER A 216 0.25 -13.30 8.79
N SER A 217 0.45 -12.65 9.94
CA SER A 217 -0.64 -12.08 10.74
C SER A 217 -1.44 -11.04 9.95
N VAL A 218 -0.79 -10.16 9.19
CA VAL A 218 -1.48 -9.17 8.34
C VAL A 218 -2.35 -9.84 7.28
N PHE A 219 -1.87 -10.92 6.64
CA PHE A 219 -2.65 -11.67 5.64
C PHE A 219 -3.85 -12.42 6.21
N GLN A 220 -3.85 -12.75 7.50
CA GLN A 220 -4.98 -13.40 8.17
C GLN A 220 -6.15 -12.44 8.45
N HIS A 221 -5.88 -11.12 8.53
CA HIS A 221 -6.82 -10.13 9.01
C HIS A 221 -7.29 -9.17 7.91
N ALA A 222 -7.88 -9.73 6.84
CA ALA A 222 -8.41 -8.93 5.74
C ALA A 222 -9.48 -7.91 6.21
N PRO A 223 -9.47 -6.67 5.68
CA PRO A 223 -10.33 -5.59 6.16
C PRO A 223 -11.80 -5.83 5.85
N PRO A 224 -12.70 -5.46 6.78
CA PRO A 224 -14.13 -5.55 6.52
C PRO A 224 -14.66 -4.37 5.72
N GLY A 225 -15.67 -4.62 4.88
CA GLY A 225 -16.62 -3.59 4.48
C GLY A 225 -16.15 -2.53 3.48
N ILE A 226 -15.19 -2.83 2.60
CA ILE A 226 -14.59 -1.89 1.62
C ILE A 226 -15.63 -1.10 0.81
N ALA A 227 -16.69 -1.77 0.31
CA ALA A 227 -17.78 -1.10 -0.40
C ALA A 227 -18.55 -0.08 0.46
N ARG A 228 -18.58 -0.28 1.79
CA ARG A 228 -19.18 0.70 2.73
C ARG A 228 -18.26 1.89 2.93
N LEU A 229 -16.93 1.67 2.96
CA LEU A 229 -15.96 2.75 3.02
C LEU A 229 -16.03 3.61 1.75
N ALA A 230 -16.09 2.99 0.57
CA ALA A 230 -16.19 3.69 -0.71
C ALA A 230 -17.38 4.66 -0.77
N LYS A 231 -18.51 4.33 -0.15
CA LYS A 231 -19.68 5.23 -0.04
C LYS A 231 -19.42 6.53 0.76
N LYS A 232 -18.40 6.53 1.59
CA LYS A 232 -18.05 7.69 2.44
C LYS A 232 -16.98 8.57 1.79
N VAL A 233 -16.31 8.09 0.76
CA VAL A 233 -15.29 8.86 0.02
C VAL A 233 -15.98 9.96 -0.77
N ARG A 234 -15.49 11.19 -0.66
CA ARG A 234 -16.05 12.38 -1.31
C ARG A 234 -15.17 12.95 -2.43
N CYS A 235 -13.89 12.55 -2.45
CA CYS A 235 -12.95 13.01 -3.47
C CYS A 235 -13.00 12.10 -4.71
N PRO A 236 -12.49 12.55 -5.88
CA PRO A 236 -12.30 11.70 -7.04
C PRO A 236 -11.58 10.41 -6.70
N LEU A 237 -12.05 9.27 -7.25
CA LEU A 237 -11.53 7.92 -7.00
C LEU A 237 -11.19 7.23 -8.31
N THR A 238 -9.97 6.71 -8.43
CA THR A 238 -9.56 5.78 -9.48
C THR A 238 -9.20 4.43 -8.88
N LEU A 239 -9.73 3.35 -9.46
CA LEU A 239 -9.32 1.97 -9.17
C LEU A 239 -8.59 1.41 -10.38
N ILE A 240 -7.36 0.97 -10.18
CA ILE A 240 -6.51 0.33 -11.20
C ILE A 240 -6.38 -1.13 -10.82
N TYR A 241 -6.69 -2.04 -11.74
CA TYR A 241 -6.61 -3.48 -11.51
C TYR A 241 -6.12 -4.23 -12.74
N ALA A 242 -5.41 -5.32 -12.53
CA ALA A 242 -4.78 -6.11 -13.57
C ALA A 242 -5.67 -7.29 -14.02
N SER A 243 -5.56 -7.70 -15.27
CA SER A 243 -6.30 -8.87 -15.79
C SER A 243 -5.90 -10.19 -15.11
N GLY A 244 -4.63 -10.30 -14.71
CA GLY A 244 -4.08 -11.42 -13.92
C GLY A 244 -3.88 -11.10 -12.44
N GLY A 245 -4.56 -10.04 -11.93
CA GLY A 245 -4.46 -9.58 -10.54
C GLY A 245 -5.33 -10.37 -9.57
N THR A 246 -5.34 -9.92 -8.33
CA THR A 246 -6.17 -10.50 -7.25
C THR A 246 -7.50 -9.75 -7.08
N ALA A 247 -7.58 -8.51 -7.55
CA ALA A 247 -8.79 -7.70 -7.53
C ALA A 247 -9.72 -8.12 -8.69
N ARG A 248 -10.74 -8.94 -8.40
CA ARG A 248 -11.68 -9.40 -9.41
C ARG A 248 -12.58 -8.26 -9.87
N GLU A 249 -12.87 -8.23 -11.16
CA GLU A 249 -13.70 -7.18 -11.78
C GLU A 249 -15.05 -6.97 -11.08
N GLU A 250 -15.72 -8.06 -10.70
CA GLU A 250 -16.99 -8.02 -9.96
C GLU A 250 -16.88 -7.26 -8.63
N ASP A 251 -15.80 -7.51 -7.87
CA ASP A 251 -15.55 -6.88 -6.57
C ASP A 251 -15.14 -5.41 -6.76
N VAL A 252 -14.34 -5.10 -7.80
CA VAL A 252 -13.96 -3.72 -8.18
C VAL A 252 -15.22 -2.91 -8.54
N GLN A 253 -16.11 -3.47 -9.34
CA GLN A 253 -17.39 -2.82 -9.69
C GLN A 253 -18.30 -2.58 -8.47
N VAL A 254 -18.27 -3.46 -7.46
CA VAL A 254 -19.02 -3.23 -6.21
C VAL A 254 -18.50 -2.01 -5.46
N VAL A 255 -17.18 -1.81 -5.43
CA VAL A 255 -16.55 -0.64 -4.82
C VAL A 255 -16.89 0.63 -5.61
N ALA A 256 -16.77 0.56 -6.95
CA ALA A 256 -17.08 1.68 -7.84
C ALA A 256 -18.54 2.14 -7.72
N ARG A 257 -19.49 1.20 -7.72
CA ARG A 257 -20.92 1.51 -7.49
C ARG A 257 -21.15 2.10 -6.09
N GLY A 258 -20.34 1.71 -5.11
CA GLY A 258 -20.40 2.30 -3.77
C GLY A 258 -20.05 3.79 -3.76
N HIS A 259 -19.03 4.18 -4.51
CA HIS A 259 -18.60 5.57 -4.68
C HIS A 259 -19.54 6.38 -5.61
N GLY A 260 -20.04 5.75 -6.65
CA GLY A 260 -20.97 6.37 -7.63
C GLY A 260 -20.31 6.95 -8.89
N SER A 261 -19.10 7.50 -8.79
CA SER A 261 -18.37 8.14 -9.90
C SER A 261 -16.91 7.68 -10.04
N ALA A 262 -16.56 6.53 -9.46
CA ALA A 262 -15.20 6.02 -9.54
C ALA A 262 -14.81 5.64 -10.98
N ARG A 263 -13.59 6.04 -11.37
CA ARG A 263 -12.97 5.59 -12.62
C ARG A 263 -12.36 4.19 -12.42
N LEU A 264 -12.62 3.29 -13.38
CA LEU A 264 -12.04 1.96 -13.42
C LEU A 264 -11.03 1.86 -14.55
N VAL A 265 -9.85 1.34 -14.26
CA VAL A 265 -8.76 1.13 -15.21
C VAL A 265 -8.32 -0.33 -15.12
N LYS A 266 -8.71 -1.13 -16.12
CA LYS A 266 -8.24 -2.51 -16.26
C LYS A 266 -6.96 -2.55 -17.08
N VAL A 267 -5.90 -3.15 -16.54
CA VAL A 267 -4.61 -3.26 -17.22
C VAL A 267 -4.44 -4.69 -17.72
N PRO A 268 -4.37 -4.89 -19.05
CA PRO A 268 -4.11 -6.22 -19.61
C PRO A 268 -2.67 -6.65 -19.31
N ASP A 269 -2.43 -7.96 -19.33
CA ASP A 269 -1.12 -8.59 -19.24
C ASP A 269 -0.27 -8.16 -18.02
N ALA A 270 -0.94 -7.77 -16.94
CA ALA A 270 -0.33 -7.45 -15.65
C ALA A 270 -0.89 -8.33 -14.56
N THR A 271 -0.15 -8.39 -13.43
CA THR A 271 -0.51 -9.18 -12.25
C THR A 271 -0.83 -8.29 -11.06
N HIS A 272 -0.96 -8.87 -9.86
CA HIS A 272 -1.07 -8.11 -8.62
C HIS A 272 0.09 -7.13 -8.40
N PHE A 273 1.23 -7.36 -9.05
CA PHE A 273 2.44 -6.53 -8.94
C PHE A 273 2.48 -5.40 -9.99
N LEU A 274 1.32 -4.97 -10.44
CA LEU A 274 1.12 -3.92 -11.45
C LEU A 274 1.97 -2.65 -11.24
N PRO A 275 2.19 -2.12 -10.01
CA PRO A 275 3.07 -0.96 -9.83
C PRO A 275 4.52 -1.18 -10.26
N MET A 276 4.99 -2.42 -10.23
CA MET A 276 6.34 -2.82 -10.65
C MET A 276 6.40 -3.19 -12.13
N GLU A 277 5.31 -3.73 -12.66
CA GLU A 277 5.20 -4.20 -14.04
C GLU A 277 4.80 -3.07 -15.01
N ARG A 278 3.90 -2.20 -14.59
CA ARG A 278 3.35 -1.09 -15.38
C ARG A 278 3.28 0.22 -14.58
N PRO A 279 4.45 0.71 -14.07
CA PRO A 279 4.51 1.97 -13.32
C PRO A 279 4.04 3.17 -14.15
N ASP A 280 4.17 3.12 -15.47
CA ASP A 280 3.69 4.12 -16.42
C ASP A 280 2.18 4.37 -16.30
N VAL A 281 1.38 3.31 -16.24
CA VAL A 281 -0.08 3.39 -16.11
C VAL A 281 -0.47 4.00 -14.77
N VAL A 282 0.18 3.58 -13.68
CA VAL A 282 -0.12 4.11 -12.34
C VAL A 282 0.22 5.60 -12.25
N ARG A 283 1.38 6.03 -12.79
CA ARG A 283 1.76 7.44 -12.85
C ARG A 283 0.74 8.27 -13.64
N ALA A 284 0.38 7.82 -14.84
CA ALA A 284 -0.58 8.53 -15.68
C ALA A 284 -1.92 8.76 -14.96
N GLU A 285 -2.42 7.78 -14.21
CA GLU A 285 -3.68 7.92 -13.47
C GLU A 285 -3.54 8.82 -12.22
N ILE A 286 -2.39 8.82 -11.53
CA ILE A 286 -2.11 9.77 -10.44
C ILE A 286 -2.07 11.21 -10.97
N GLU A 287 -1.42 11.45 -12.09
CA GLU A 287 -1.35 12.77 -12.71
C GLU A 287 -2.73 13.24 -13.20
N ARG A 288 -3.46 12.36 -13.86
CA ARG A 288 -4.79 12.64 -14.39
C ARG A 288 -5.78 13.05 -13.30
N ILE A 289 -5.85 12.30 -12.20
CA ILE A 289 -6.83 12.55 -11.13
C ILE A 289 -6.54 13.87 -10.40
N CYS A 290 -5.27 14.28 -10.33
CA CYS A 290 -4.90 15.57 -9.75
C CYS A 290 -5.36 16.74 -10.62
N VAL A 291 -5.30 16.64 -11.95
CA VAL A 291 -5.81 17.66 -12.87
C VAL A 291 -7.33 17.77 -12.72
N GLN A 292 -8.03 16.65 -12.68
CA GLN A 292 -9.49 16.63 -12.48
C GLN A 292 -9.91 17.34 -11.17
N ASP A 293 -9.26 17.06 -10.05
CA ASP A 293 -9.54 17.73 -8.76
C ASP A 293 -9.34 19.26 -8.85
N MET A 294 -8.31 19.69 -9.56
CA MET A 294 -8.06 21.15 -9.75
C MET A 294 -9.14 21.82 -10.60
N GLU A 295 -9.63 21.15 -11.63
CA GLU A 295 -10.71 21.68 -12.50
C GLU A 295 -12.05 21.73 -11.74
N GLU A 296 -12.40 20.72 -10.98
CA GLU A 296 -13.61 20.69 -10.15
C GLU A 296 -13.63 21.83 -9.12
N LYS A 297 -12.49 22.08 -8.46
CA LYS A 297 -12.35 23.21 -7.52
C LYS A 297 -12.49 24.57 -8.18
N ARG A 298 -11.96 24.76 -9.40
CA ARG A 298 -12.11 26.00 -10.17
C ARG A 298 -13.56 26.25 -10.59
N ARG A 299 -14.32 25.19 -10.87
CA ARG A 299 -15.77 25.30 -11.22
C ARG A 299 -16.62 25.64 -10.00
N SER A 300 -16.27 25.08 -8.82
CA SER A 300 -17.01 25.31 -7.56
C SER A 300 -16.74 26.68 -6.92
N SER A 301 -15.66 27.37 -7.34
CA SER A 301 -15.29 28.71 -6.86
C SER A 301 -15.77 29.86 -7.78
N ARG A 302 -16.45 29.50 -8.87
CA ARG A 302 -17.18 30.45 -9.75
C ARG A 302 -18.68 30.41 -9.50
#